data_3cd04ce8381b685c996bbfa101899c7a
#
_entry.id   3cd04ce8381b685c996bbfa101899c7a
#
_cell.length_a   1.000
_cell.length_b   1.000
_cell.length_c   1.000
_cell.angle_alpha   90.00
_cell.angle_beta   90.00
_cell.angle_gamma   90.00
#
_symmetry.space_group_name_H-M   'P 1'
#
loop_
_entity.id
_entity.type
_entity.pdbx_description
1 polymer ?
#
loop_
_entity_poly.entity_id
_entity_poly.type
_entity_poly.pdbx_seq_one_letter_code
_entity_poly.pdbx_strand_id
1 'polypeptide(L)'
;MSTKFDASVSTPVDAWERKRLAAVRPASWNNPAPAAPYQLVIIGAGPAGLAAAREAAALGLRVALVERHEIGGTCFNTGCVPSKALLRTAAVYAEMRDAARYGAEVPADIRVDFSAVMERLRRIRSHLTNTTSVRLLAASGVDVFFGSAQFSGPDSLTVNGQPLQFDKALIATGARPDIPDVPGLKQAGFLTNTTIFELAELPPRLLVIGGGPLGCELAQAFQRLGSRVTIVQKLPLFLEREERDAAQTLSDAFARDGIEVRLNTMAVAVRSEGDEKVVDLVSDDYHSTIRVDAILTGVGRLPNVQGLALEKAGVVYDDVAGIRVDDQLRTANPRIHAAGDVCLDEKYTDTAEESARVAIRNAVLGGCEKMSELVVPWCTYTDPEIAHVGMYVREANARGIPVKTFTVPMHQVDRAITDSEQGGFVKIHVRDGSDRILGATIVARDAGDMISQITLAMVAGVGMRTLAKVIHAYPTRTSAIRLAAKAYNQTRLSARVVTRLKHWLARPR
;
A
#
# COMPACT_ATOMS: atom_id res chain seq x y z
N MET A 1 -20.20 32.90 7.56
CA MET A 1 -19.65 32.52 8.85
C MET A 1 -18.57 31.51 8.62
N SER A 2 -17.30 31.85 8.79
CA SER A 2 -16.19 30.90 8.67
C SER A 2 -16.24 29.98 9.89
N THR A 3 -16.67 28.74 9.71
CA THR A 3 -16.54 27.70 10.73
C THR A 3 -15.06 27.47 10.96
N LYS A 4 -14.59 27.65 12.18
CA LYS A 4 -13.20 27.38 12.58
C LYS A 4 -12.93 25.90 12.39
N PHE A 5 -11.89 25.54 11.64
CA PHE A 5 -11.41 24.16 11.54
C PHE A 5 -10.70 23.80 12.87
N ASP A 6 -11.25 22.84 13.59
CA ASP A 6 -10.62 22.29 14.79
C ASP A 6 -9.80 21.06 14.40
N ALA A 7 -8.47 21.21 14.45
CA ALA A 7 -7.53 20.11 14.23
C ALA A 7 -7.40 19.16 15.44
N SER A 8 -8.17 19.40 16.52
CA SER A 8 -8.25 18.43 17.61
C SER A 8 -8.97 17.17 17.10
N VAL A 9 -8.19 16.10 16.90
CA VAL A 9 -8.67 14.83 16.39
C VAL A 9 -9.43 14.12 17.49
N SER A 10 -10.74 14.28 17.52
CA SER A 10 -11.62 13.44 18.34
C SER A 10 -12.54 12.66 17.40
N THR A 11 -12.24 11.39 17.18
CA THR A 11 -13.17 10.50 16.48
C THR A 11 -14.52 10.55 17.20
N PRO A 12 -15.60 10.88 16.50
CA PRO A 12 -16.92 10.66 17.07
C PRO A 12 -17.07 9.19 17.41
N VAL A 13 -17.21 8.85 18.70
CA VAL A 13 -17.43 7.45 19.12
C VAL A 13 -18.89 7.11 18.82
N ASP A 14 -19.21 6.96 17.53
CA ASP A 14 -20.52 6.52 17.07
C ASP A 14 -20.75 5.01 17.29
N ALA A 15 -21.89 4.52 16.86
CA ALA A 15 -22.24 3.09 17.01
C ALA A 15 -21.27 2.17 16.23
N TRP A 16 -20.76 2.62 15.07
CA TRP A 16 -19.86 1.85 14.24
C TRP A 16 -18.48 1.74 14.87
N GLU A 17 -17.97 2.83 15.41
CA GLU A 17 -16.67 2.84 16.07
C GLU A 17 -16.70 2.04 17.38
N ARG A 18 -17.79 2.14 18.18
CA ARG A 18 -17.97 1.25 19.35
C ARG A 18 -18.00 -0.22 18.98
N LYS A 19 -18.70 -0.57 17.89
CA LYS A 19 -18.75 -1.96 17.39
C LYS A 19 -17.37 -2.43 16.94
N ARG A 20 -16.63 -1.59 16.21
CA ARG A 20 -15.26 -1.90 15.77
C ARG A 20 -14.35 -2.16 16.98
N LEU A 21 -14.30 -1.23 17.91
CA LEU A 21 -13.46 -1.34 19.12
C LEU A 21 -13.81 -2.60 19.93
N ALA A 22 -15.09 -2.91 20.09
CA ALA A 22 -15.53 -4.12 20.79
C ALA A 22 -15.08 -5.42 20.09
N ALA A 23 -14.74 -5.37 18.80
CA ALA A 23 -14.22 -6.52 18.04
C ALA A 23 -12.71 -6.60 18.07
N VAL A 24 -11.99 -5.46 17.91
CA VAL A 24 -10.53 -5.45 17.73
C VAL A 24 -9.74 -5.16 19.01
N ARG A 25 -10.37 -4.55 20.01
CA ARG A 25 -9.81 -4.24 21.34
C ARG A 25 -10.91 -4.18 22.40
N PRO A 26 -11.56 -5.33 22.76
CA PRO A 26 -12.63 -5.30 23.75
C PRO A 26 -12.11 -4.79 25.12
N ALA A 27 -12.78 -3.80 25.71
CA ALA A 27 -12.40 -3.27 27.01
C ALA A 27 -12.47 -4.31 28.14
N SER A 28 -13.37 -5.31 27.99
CA SER A 28 -13.54 -6.42 28.92
C SER A 28 -12.62 -7.62 28.66
N TRP A 29 -11.66 -7.51 27.71
CA TRP A 29 -10.76 -8.61 27.42
C TRP A 29 -9.74 -8.81 28.54
N ASN A 30 -9.68 -10.02 29.06
CA ASN A 30 -8.63 -10.42 29.98
C ASN A 30 -7.65 -11.35 29.22
N ASN A 31 -6.35 -11.04 29.33
CA ASN A 31 -5.32 -11.90 28.78
C ASN A 31 -5.43 -13.30 29.44
N PRO A 32 -5.29 -14.37 28.64
CA PRO A 32 -5.31 -15.71 29.19
C PRO A 32 -4.12 -15.94 30.14
N ALA A 33 -4.26 -16.89 31.06
CA ALA A 33 -3.10 -17.39 31.79
C ALA A 33 -2.15 -18.08 30.80
N PRO A 34 -0.84 -17.79 30.83
CA PRO A 34 0.09 -18.50 29.94
C PRO A 34 0.02 -19.99 30.18
N ALA A 35 -0.23 -20.74 29.12
CA ALA A 35 -0.06 -22.20 29.14
C ALA A 35 1.43 -22.58 29.25
N ALA A 36 1.74 -23.86 29.27
CA ALA A 36 3.09 -24.39 29.03
C ALA A 36 3.72 -23.75 27.76
N PRO A 37 5.04 -23.90 27.51
CA PRO A 37 5.69 -23.18 26.41
C PRO A 37 4.90 -23.21 25.10
N TYR A 38 4.71 -22.04 24.49
CA TYR A 38 4.03 -21.94 23.21
C TYR A 38 4.94 -22.48 22.09
N GLN A 39 4.36 -23.23 21.16
CA GLN A 39 5.11 -23.65 19.98
C GLN A 39 5.43 -22.46 19.08
N LEU A 40 4.54 -21.45 19.08
CA LEU A 40 4.76 -20.20 18.37
C LEU A 40 4.24 -19.00 19.16
N VAL A 41 5.08 -17.99 19.35
CA VAL A 41 4.66 -16.66 19.81
C VAL A 41 4.80 -15.66 18.66
N ILE A 42 3.73 -14.91 18.39
CA ILE A 42 3.68 -13.90 17.33
C ILE A 42 3.55 -12.53 17.98
N ILE A 43 4.41 -11.57 17.61
CA ILE A 43 4.42 -10.21 18.14
C ILE A 43 3.93 -9.25 17.07
N GLY A 44 2.73 -8.72 17.27
CA GLY A 44 2.01 -7.84 16.35
C GLY A 44 0.86 -8.55 15.63
N ALA A 45 -0.34 -7.98 15.70
CA ALA A 45 -1.56 -8.50 15.09
C ALA A 45 -1.99 -7.69 13.85
N GLY A 46 -1.03 -7.20 13.06
CA GLY A 46 -1.22 -6.70 11.72
C GLY A 46 -1.42 -7.83 10.69
N PRO A 47 -1.45 -7.52 9.37
CA PRO A 47 -1.65 -8.53 8.33
C PRO A 47 -0.71 -9.73 8.44
N ALA A 48 0.59 -9.50 8.61
CA ALA A 48 1.57 -10.57 8.77
C ALA A 48 1.27 -11.46 9.99
N GLY A 49 1.07 -10.85 11.15
CA GLY A 49 0.80 -11.62 12.38
C GLY A 49 -0.52 -12.37 12.33
N LEU A 50 -1.55 -11.81 11.72
CA LEU A 50 -2.85 -12.48 11.54
C LEU A 50 -2.78 -13.66 10.57
N ALA A 51 -2.04 -13.51 9.46
CA ALA A 51 -1.82 -14.60 8.52
C ALA A 51 -1.07 -15.75 9.20
N ALA A 52 0.03 -15.44 9.91
CA ALA A 52 0.80 -16.40 10.68
C ALA A 52 -0.03 -17.12 11.76
N ALA A 53 -0.82 -16.36 12.54
CA ALA A 53 -1.62 -16.92 13.62
C ALA A 53 -2.68 -17.90 13.09
N ARG A 54 -3.36 -17.55 11.99
CA ARG A 54 -4.36 -18.42 11.36
C ARG A 54 -3.74 -19.69 10.78
N GLU A 55 -2.62 -19.57 10.06
CA GLU A 55 -1.93 -20.72 9.48
C GLU A 55 -1.39 -21.66 10.56
N ALA A 56 -0.75 -21.12 11.60
CA ALA A 56 -0.24 -21.92 12.71
C ALA A 56 -1.34 -22.60 13.52
N ALA A 57 -2.46 -21.90 13.78
CA ALA A 57 -3.62 -22.49 14.46
C ALA A 57 -4.28 -23.61 13.63
N ALA A 58 -4.38 -23.44 12.31
CA ALA A 58 -4.89 -24.48 11.40
C ALA A 58 -4.02 -25.75 11.39
N LEU A 59 -2.71 -25.61 11.69
CA LEU A 59 -1.80 -26.74 11.89
C LEU A 59 -1.91 -27.38 13.29
N GLY A 60 -2.78 -26.86 14.15
CA GLY A 60 -2.99 -27.36 15.52
C GLY A 60 -1.91 -26.96 16.52
N LEU A 61 -1.11 -25.93 16.22
CA LEU A 61 -0.09 -25.44 17.14
C LEU A 61 -0.69 -24.63 18.29
N ARG A 62 -0.01 -24.65 19.44
CA ARG A 62 -0.30 -23.69 20.52
C ARG A 62 0.34 -22.34 20.15
N VAL A 63 -0.51 -21.36 19.87
CA VAL A 63 -0.12 -20.05 19.37
C VAL A 63 -0.50 -18.97 20.38
N ALA A 64 0.46 -18.12 20.74
CA ALA A 64 0.19 -16.84 21.41
C ALA A 64 0.36 -15.70 20.39
N LEU A 65 -0.63 -14.82 20.30
CA LEU A 65 -0.58 -13.59 19.51
C LEU A 65 -0.59 -12.39 20.45
N VAL A 66 0.47 -11.59 20.39
CA VAL A 66 0.62 -10.40 21.24
C VAL A 66 0.37 -9.14 20.44
N GLU A 67 -0.55 -8.29 20.90
CA GLU A 67 -0.86 -7.00 20.26
C GLU A 67 -0.90 -5.88 21.32
N ARG A 68 -0.22 -4.78 21.05
CA ARG A 68 -0.20 -3.66 22.01
C ARG A 68 -1.39 -2.71 21.88
N HIS A 69 -2.01 -2.62 20.71
CA HIS A 69 -3.10 -1.71 20.41
C HIS A 69 -4.35 -2.44 19.97
N GLU A 70 -4.57 -2.52 18.67
CA GLU A 70 -5.78 -3.04 18.04
C GLU A 70 -5.44 -4.11 17.01
N ILE A 71 -6.19 -5.20 17.01
CA ILE A 71 -6.07 -6.23 15.98
C ILE A 71 -6.39 -5.66 14.59
N GLY A 72 -5.64 -6.09 13.58
CA GLY A 72 -5.76 -5.62 12.20
C GLY A 72 -4.59 -4.72 11.77
N GLY A 73 -3.85 -4.14 12.74
CA GLY A 73 -2.69 -3.28 12.48
C GLY A 73 -3.02 -2.06 11.62
N THR A 74 -1.99 -1.47 11.03
CA THR A 74 -2.12 -0.25 10.22
C THR A 74 -3.03 -0.44 9.02
N CYS A 75 -2.91 -1.54 8.28
CA CYS A 75 -3.68 -1.77 7.05
C CYS A 75 -5.19 -1.65 7.30
N PHE A 76 -5.67 -2.33 8.32
CA PHE A 76 -7.09 -2.42 8.62
C PHE A 76 -7.61 -1.15 9.30
N ASN A 77 -6.87 -0.62 10.28
CA ASN A 77 -7.36 0.45 11.14
C ASN A 77 -7.07 1.86 10.58
N THR A 78 -5.86 2.09 10.03
CA THR A 78 -5.37 3.43 9.68
C THR A 78 -4.60 3.49 8.34
N GLY A 79 -4.82 2.54 7.45
CA GLY A 79 -4.09 2.44 6.17
C GLY A 79 -4.98 2.11 4.99
N CYS A 80 -4.80 0.91 4.44
CA CYS A 80 -5.40 0.50 3.16
C CYS A 80 -6.93 0.55 3.17
N VAL A 81 -7.57 0.02 4.22
CA VAL A 81 -9.03 -0.02 4.31
C VAL A 81 -9.64 1.38 4.34
N PRO A 82 -9.28 2.27 5.30
CA PRO A 82 -9.88 3.59 5.35
C PRO A 82 -9.50 4.46 4.14
N SER A 83 -8.28 4.36 3.60
CA SER A 83 -7.89 5.16 2.43
C SER A 83 -8.68 4.76 1.18
N LYS A 84 -8.87 3.46 0.90
CA LYS A 84 -9.65 3.00 -0.26
C LYS A 84 -11.15 3.30 -0.12
N ALA A 85 -11.68 3.24 1.10
CA ALA A 85 -13.04 3.70 1.36
C ALA A 85 -13.23 5.20 1.08
N LEU A 86 -12.25 6.03 1.45
CA LEU A 86 -12.24 7.46 1.20
C LEU A 86 -12.05 7.77 -0.28
N LEU A 87 -11.07 7.15 -0.94
CA LEU A 87 -10.81 7.28 -2.38
C LEU A 87 -12.03 6.94 -3.22
N ARG A 88 -12.72 5.84 -2.91
CA ARG A 88 -13.95 5.48 -3.63
C ARG A 88 -15.03 6.55 -3.46
N THR A 89 -15.18 7.12 -2.27
CA THR A 89 -16.13 8.21 -2.06
C THR A 89 -15.72 9.45 -2.86
N ALA A 90 -14.46 9.83 -2.81
CA ALA A 90 -13.92 10.96 -3.57
C ALA A 90 -14.08 10.77 -5.09
N ALA A 91 -13.89 9.55 -5.59
CA ALA A 91 -14.12 9.21 -7.00
C ALA A 91 -15.60 9.41 -7.40
N VAL A 92 -16.56 9.03 -6.54
CA VAL A 92 -18.00 9.29 -6.82
C VAL A 92 -18.28 10.77 -6.94
N TYR A 93 -17.74 11.62 -6.07
CA TYR A 93 -17.93 13.07 -6.18
C TYR A 93 -17.28 13.65 -7.44
N ALA A 94 -16.11 13.13 -7.87
CA ALA A 94 -15.48 13.51 -9.12
C ALA A 94 -16.34 13.08 -10.32
N GLU A 95 -16.83 11.84 -10.35
CA GLU A 95 -17.75 11.32 -11.38
C GLU A 95 -19.04 12.14 -11.45
N MET A 96 -19.60 12.55 -10.32
CA MET A 96 -20.79 13.42 -10.29
C MET A 96 -20.52 14.78 -10.93
N ARG A 97 -19.37 15.41 -10.67
CA ARG A 97 -19.01 16.70 -11.30
C ARG A 97 -18.79 16.57 -12.80
N ASP A 98 -18.26 15.42 -13.23
CA ASP A 98 -17.98 15.11 -14.64
C ASP A 98 -19.19 14.56 -15.41
N ALA A 99 -20.32 14.30 -14.73
CA ALA A 99 -21.47 13.60 -15.31
C ALA A 99 -22.11 14.36 -16.50
N ALA A 100 -21.90 15.67 -16.62
CA ALA A 100 -22.36 16.46 -17.78
C ALA A 100 -21.77 15.93 -19.10
N ARG A 101 -20.57 15.37 -19.12
CA ARG A 101 -19.95 14.74 -20.32
C ARG A 101 -20.70 13.50 -20.80
N TYR A 102 -21.55 12.92 -19.94
CA TYR A 102 -22.42 11.78 -20.25
C TYR A 102 -23.89 12.20 -20.47
N GLY A 103 -24.15 13.50 -20.58
CA GLY A 103 -25.50 14.04 -20.84
C GLY A 103 -26.36 14.26 -19.60
N ALA A 104 -25.77 14.16 -18.38
CA ALA A 104 -26.51 14.46 -17.16
C ALA A 104 -26.57 15.98 -16.90
N GLU A 105 -27.70 16.46 -16.41
CA GLU A 105 -27.82 17.81 -15.85
C GLU A 105 -27.25 17.78 -14.42
N VAL A 106 -26.10 18.43 -14.22
CA VAL A 106 -25.40 18.45 -12.95
C VAL A 106 -25.64 19.77 -12.23
N PRO A 107 -26.06 19.77 -10.94
CA PRO A 107 -26.13 20.99 -10.15
C PRO A 107 -24.76 21.68 -10.08
N ALA A 108 -24.73 23.00 -10.17
CA ALA A 108 -23.47 23.76 -10.09
C ALA A 108 -22.78 23.63 -8.73
N ASP A 109 -23.52 23.32 -7.67
CA ASP A 109 -23.03 23.19 -6.30
C ASP A 109 -23.31 21.77 -5.77
N ILE A 110 -22.35 20.86 -5.95
CA ILE A 110 -22.38 19.53 -5.32
C ILE A 110 -21.71 19.64 -3.97
N ARG A 111 -22.51 19.64 -2.92
CA ARG A 111 -22.00 19.75 -1.54
C ARG A 111 -21.57 18.40 -0.99
N VAL A 112 -20.43 18.40 -0.31
CA VAL A 112 -19.90 17.22 0.38
C VAL A 112 -20.30 17.30 1.85
N ASP A 113 -21.07 16.33 2.33
CA ASP A 113 -21.26 16.10 3.74
C ASP A 113 -20.10 15.23 4.25
N PHE A 114 -19.05 15.89 4.75
CA PHE A 114 -17.86 15.20 5.21
C PHE A 114 -18.11 14.30 6.42
N SER A 115 -19.08 14.68 7.30
CA SER A 115 -19.48 13.83 8.42
C SER A 115 -20.06 12.49 7.95
N ALA A 116 -20.92 12.52 6.94
CA ALA A 116 -21.48 11.31 6.32
C ALA A 116 -20.40 10.49 5.58
N VAL A 117 -19.42 11.14 4.95
CA VAL A 117 -18.26 10.47 4.34
C VAL A 117 -17.47 9.68 5.39
N MET A 118 -17.17 10.31 6.52
CA MET A 118 -16.40 9.69 7.61
C MET A 118 -17.21 8.63 8.36
N GLU A 119 -18.53 8.80 8.51
CA GLU A 119 -19.42 7.75 9.02
C GLU A 119 -19.41 6.51 8.11
N ARG A 120 -19.49 6.70 6.79
CA ARG A 120 -19.37 5.59 5.83
C ARG A 120 -18.05 4.85 6.00
N LEU A 121 -16.93 5.56 6.20
CA LEU A 121 -15.61 4.98 6.44
C LEU A 121 -15.61 4.14 7.73
N ARG A 122 -16.13 4.66 8.85
CA ARG A 122 -16.25 3.93 10.13
C ARG A 122 -17.14 2.70 9.99
N ARG A 123 -18.25 2.80 9.26
CA ARG A 123 -19.14 1.67 8.96
C ARG A 123 -18.41 0.55 8.21
N ILE A 124 -17.59 0.89 7.20
CA ILE A 124 -16.81 -0.09 6.44
C ILE A 124 -15.77 -0.77 7.34
N ARG A 125 -15.00 0.01 8.12
CA ARG A 125 -14.05 -0.54 9.09
C ARG A 125 -14.76 -1.51 10.06
N SER A 126 -15.90 -1.09 10.59
CA SER A 126 -16.72 -1.93 11.49
C SER A 126 -17.23 -3.20 10.83
N HIS A 127 -17.66 -3.14 9.57
CA HIS A 127 -18.16 -4.33 8.85
C HIS A 127 -17.07 -5.38 8.68
N LEU A 128 -15.84 -4.97 8.36
CA LEU A 128 -14.71 -5.87 8.15
C LEU A 128 -14.26 -6.57 9.44
N THR A 129 -14.62 -6.08 10.63
CA THR A 129 -14.35 -6.81 11.88
C THR A 129 -15.09 -8.13 12.00
N ASN A 130 -16.08 -8.38 11.15
CA ASN A 130 -16.76 -9.68 11.10
C ASN A 130 -15.81 -10.81 10.66
N THR A 131 -14.72 -10.52 9.95
CA THR A 131 -13.72 -11.50 9.52
C THR A 131 -12.42 -11.41 10.34
N THR A 132 -12.27 -10.36 11.15
CA THR A 132 -11.05 -10.11 11.93
C THR A 132 -11.42 -9.55 13.29
N SER A 133 -11.50 -10.42 14.29
CA SER A 133 -11.81 -10.02 15.66
C SER A 133 -11.08 -10.90 16.66
N VAL A 134 -10.92 -10.39 17.88
CA VAL A 134 -10.31 -11.14 19.00
C VAL A 134 -11.07 -12.45 19.25
N ARG A 135 -12.39 -12.41 19.20
CA ARG A 135 -13.23 -13.61 19.43
C ARG A 135 -13.04 -14.69 18.39
N LEU A 136 -12.89 -14.32 17.11
CA LEU A 136 -12.62 -15.28 16.03
C LEU A 136 -11.26 -15.93 16.19
N LEU A 137 -10.24 -15.16 16.57
CA LEU A 137 -8.91 -15.70 16.83
C LEU A 137 -8.92 -16.66 18.02
N ALA A 138 -9.53 -16.28 19.13
CA ALA A 138 -9.66 -17.15 20.29
C ALA A 138 -10.44 -18.43 19.97
N ALA A 139 -11.53 -18.33 19.19
CA ALA A 139 -12.30 -19.48 18.75
C ALA A 139 -11.52 -20.43 17.82
N SER A 140 -10.47 -19.93 17.13
CA SER A 140 -9.55 -20.77 16.34
C SER A 140 -8.40 -21.36 17.16
N GLY A 141 -8.38 -21.17 18.48
CA GLY A 141 -7.35 -21.73 19.38
C GLY A 141 -6.12 -20.84 19.55
N VAL A 142 -6.20 -19.55 19.18
CA VAL A 142 -5.12 -18.58 19.38
C VAL A 142 -5.30 -17.87 20.72
N ASP A 143 -4.32 -17.94 21.59
CA ASP A 143 -4.27 -17.16 22.82
C ASP A 143 -3.86 -15.73 22.51
N VAL A 144 -4.80 -14.79 22.66
CA VAL A 144 -4.58 -13.37 22.34
C VAL A 144 -4.21 -12.60 23.61
N PHE A 145 -3.03 -11.97 23.60
CA PHE A 145 -2.52 -11.14 24.67
C PHE A 145 -2.48 -9.67 24.23
N PHE A 146 -3.14 -8.80 24.96
CA PHE A 146 -2.96 -7.37 24.79
C PHE A 146 -1.90 -6.82 25.73
N GLY A 147 -0.90 -6.17 25.18
CA GLY A 147 0.18 -5.54 25.92
C GLY A 147 1.45 -5.39 25.09
N SER A 148 2.42 -4.71 25.67
CA SER A 148 3.74 -4.54 25.08
C SER A 148 4.61 -5.77 25.34
N ALA A 149 5.07 -6.42 24.26
CA ALA A 149 6.01 -7.52 24.32
C ALA A 149 7.44 -7.00 24.51
N GLN A 150 8.22 -7.65 25.37
CA GLN A 150 9.66 -7.41 25.53
C GLN A 150 10.38 -8.75 25.70
N PHE A 151 11.40 -9.01 24.89
CA PHE A 151 12.22 -10.20 25.06
C PHE A 151 12.94 -10.17 26.41
N SER A 152 12.90 -11.28 27.13
CA SER A 152 13.62 -11.50 28.39
C SER A 152 14.83 -12.44 28.21
N GLY A 153 14.87 -13.20 27.11
CA GLY A 153 15.90 -14.13 26.73
C GLY A 153 15.75 -14.61 25.28
N PRO A 154 16.59 -15.58 24.87
CA PRO A 154 16.59 -16.10 23.50
C PRO A 154 15.35 -16.93 23.14
N ASP A 155 14.55 -17.35 24.10
CA ASP A 155 13.38 -18.22 23.97
C ASP A 155 12.21 -17.77 24.86
N SER A 156 12.27 -16.54 25.36
CA SER A 156 11.27 -16.01 26.29
C SER A 156 11.04 -14.51 26.09
N LEU A 157 9.83 -14.08 26.39
CA LEU A 157 9.44 -12.68 26.43
C LEU A 157 8.44 -12.41 27.56
N THR A 158 8.19 -11.16 27.86
CA THR A 158 7.12 -10.74 28.79
C THR A 158 6.09 -9.89 28.06
N VAL A 159 4.83 -10.01 28.47
CA VAL A 159 3.73 -9.12 28.06
C VAL A 159 3.16 -8.47 29.30
N ASN A 160 3.34 -7.16 29.48
CA ASN A 160 2.97 -6.43 30.70
C ASN A 160 3.52 -7.11 31.98
N GLY A 161 4.74 -7.62 31.95
CA GLY A 161 5.37 -8.33 33.06
C GLY A 161 5.03 -9.83 33.20
N GLN A 162 4.05 -10.32 32.44
CA GLN A 162 3.67 -11.75 32.41
C GLN A 162 4.61 -12.53 31.48
N PRO A 163 5.34 -13.56 31.95
CA PRO A 163 6.30 -14.30 31.13
C PRO A 163 5.62 -15.26 30.15
N LEU A 164 6.12 -15.31 28.92
CA LEU A 164 5.78 -16.28 27.90
C LEU A 164 7.06 -16.97 27.40
N GLN A 165 7.07 -18.28 27.39
CA GLN A 165 8.13 -19.11 26.80
C GLN A 165 7.69 -19.65 25.44
N PHE A 166 8.63 -19.81 24.51
CA PHE A 166 8.34 -20.26 23.15
C PHE A 166 9.43 -21.17 22.55
N ASP A 167 9.00 -22.06 21.68
CA ASP A 167 9.91 -22.81 20.81
C ASP A 167 10.37 -21.96 19.64
N LYS A 168 9.43 -21.25 19.02
CA LYS A 168 9.63 -20.31 17.92
C LYS A 168 8.90 -18.98 18.17
N ALA A 169 9.46 -17.89 17.63
CA ALA A 169 8.77 -16.60 17.62
C ALA A 169 8.79 -15.96 16.23
N LEU A 170 7.74 -15.20 15.93
CA LEU A 170 7.64 -14.35 14.76
C LEU A 170 7.46 -12.90 15.18
N ILE A 171 8.37 -12.03 14.74
CA ILE A 171 8.26 -10.58 14.93
C ILE A 171 7.55 -9.99 13.72
N ALA A 172 6.32 -9.49 13.92
CA ALA A 172 5.44 -8.92 12.90
C ALA A 172 4.91 -7.53 13.33
N THR A 173 5.77 -6.75 13.98
CA THR A 173 5.41 -5.46 14.61
C THR A 173 5.17 -4.33 13.62
N GLY A 174 5.45 -4.55 12.33
CA GLY A 174 5.18 -3.61 11.26
C GLY A 174 6.01 -2.33 11.34
N ALA A 175 5.46 -1.24 10.82
CA ALA A 175 6.12 0.06 10.77
C ALA A 175 5.16 1.19 11.19
N ARG A 176 5.75 2.32 11.61
CA ARG A 176 5.07 3.57 11.97
C ARG A 176 5.37 4.67 10.94
N PRO A 177 4.58 5.75 10.87
CA PRO A 177 4.93 6.92 10.06
C PRO A 177 6.30 7.47 10.45
N ASP A 178 7.09 7.82 9.45
CA ASP A 178 8.24 8.69 9.63
C ASP A 178 7.77 10.15 9.74
N ILE A 179 8.33 10.89 10.69
CA ILE A 179 7.95 12.28 10.96
C ILE A 179 9.16 13.15 10.64
N PRO A 180 9.04 14.07 9.65
CA PRO A 180 10.16 14.91 9.29
C PRO A 180 10.53 15.85 10.43
N ASP A 181 11.82 16.04 10.63
CA ASP A 181 12.34 16.97 11.62
C ASP A 181 12.26 18.42 11.08
N VAL A 182 11.06 18.99 11.14
CA VAL A 182 10.77 20.37 10.72
C VAL A 182 10.49 21.20 11.97
N PRO A 183 11.28 22.25 12.26
CA PRO A 183 11.08 23.14 13.39
C PRO A 183 9.63 23.65 13.47
N GLY A 184 9.03 23.54 14.65
CA GLY A 184 7.66 23.97 14.91
C GLY A 184 6.54 23.04 14.45
N LEU A 185 6.82 21.99 13.66
CA LEU A 185 5.80 21.07 13.14
C LEU A 185 5.03 20.37 14.28
N LYS A 186 5.74 19.87 15.29
CA LYS A 186 5.12 19.19 16.44
C LYS A 186 4.23 20.11 17.27
N GLN A 187 4.67 21.35 17.45
CA GLN A 187 3.93 22.37 18.23
C GLN A 187 2.67 22.84 17.48
N ALA A 188 2.77 23.01 16.16
CA ALA A 188 1.65 23.41 15.31
C ALA A 188 0.62 22.29 15.10
N GLY A 189 1.00 21.03 15.39
CA GLY A 189 0.18 19.85 15.14
C GLY A 189 0.14 19.46 13.66
N PHE A 190 0.16 18.16 13.40
CA PHE A 190 0.13 17.57 12.06
C PHE A 190 -0.65 16.26 12.06
N LEU A 191 -1.05 15.85 10.86
CA LEU A 191 -1.73 14.59 10.60
C LEU A 191 -0.75 13.57 10.03
N THR A 192 -1.02 12.32 10.30
CA THR A 192 -0.38 11.16 9.65
C THR A 192 -1.47 10.20 9.18
N ASN A 193 -1.10 9.07 8.60
CA ASN A 193 -2.07 8.02 8.32
C ASN A 193 -2.80 7.50 9.56
N THR A 194 -2.27 7.71 10.77
CA THR A 194 -2.93 7.27 12.01
C THR A 194 -4.01 8.21 12.49
N THR A 195 -4.01 9.45 12.04
CA THR A 195 -4.91 10.50 12.54
C THR A 195 -5.82 11.12 11.49
N ILE A 196 -5.46 11.09 10.20
CA ILE A 196 -6.25 11.73 9.14
C ILE A 196 -7.65 11.11 8.97
N PHE A 197 -7.80 9.83 9.29
CA PHE A 197 -9.09 9.12 9.19
C PHE A 197 -9.98 9.34 10.42
N GLU A 198 -9.52 10.15 11.37
CA GLU A 198 -10.26 10.51 12.58
C GLU A 198 -10.82 11.95 12.53
N LEU A 199 -10.58 12.66 11.43
CA LEU A 199 -11.08 14.03 11.25
C LEU A 199 -12.62 14.06 11.28
N ALA A 200 -13.17 15.03 12.04
CA ALA A 200 -14.60 15.31 12.09
C ALA A 200 -15.04 16.28 10.98
N GLU A 201 -14.14 17.18 10.57
CA GLU A 201 -14.37 18.22 9.58
C GLU A 201 -13.35 18.17 8.45
N LEU A 202 -13.78 18.58 7.26
CA LEU A 202 -12.90 18.68 6.09
C LEU A 202 -12.02 19.92 6.21
N PRO A 203 -10.66 19.79 6.23
CA PRO A 203 -9.79 20.95 6.24
C PRO A 203 -9.95 21.75 4.94
N PRO A 204 -10.23 23.06 4.98
CA PRO A 204 -10.37 23.85 3.77
C PRO A 204 -9.09 23.89 2.93
N ARG A 205 -7.90 23.96 3.58
CA ARG A 205 -6.58 23.96 2.94
C ARG A 205 -5.71 22.88 3.59
N LEU A 206 -5.20 21.97 2.78
CA LEU A 206 -4.37 20.85 3.24
C LEU A 206 -3.00 20.92 2.56
N LEU A 207 -1.94 20.98 3.35
CA LEU A 207 -0.58 20.74 2.89
C LEU A 207 -0.22 19.27 3.08
N VAL A 208 0.26 18.62 2.04
CA VAL A 208 0.81 17.26 2.09
C VAL A 208 2.33 17.33 1.94
N ILE A 209 3.06 16.93 2.96
CA ILE A 209 4.52 16.83 2.95
C ILE A 209 4.89 15.40 2.55
N GLY A 210 5.39 15.23 1.32
CA GLY A 210 5.78 13.95 0.73
C GLY A 210 4.87 13.50 -0.41
N GLY A 211 5.47 13.32 -1.60
CA GLY A 211 4.83 12.89 -2.84
C GLY A 211 4.92 11.37 -3.06
N GLY A 212 4.91 10.58 -1.99
CA GLY A 212 4.80 9.11 -2.04
C GLY A 212 3.36 8.64 -2.27
N PRO A 213 3.14 7.30 -2.42
CA PRO A 213 1.81 6.76 -2.72
C PRO A 213 0.70 7.24 -1.78
N LEU A 214 0.91 7.18 -0.47
CA LEU A 214 -0.07 7.64 0.52
C LEU A 214 -0.38 9.13 0.39
N GLY A 215 0.67 9.96 0.22
CA GLY A 215 0.50 11.40 0.03
C GLY A 215 -0.32 11.72 -1.21
N CYS A 216 -0.04 11.06 -2.32
CA CYS A 216 -0.76 11.21 -3.59
C CYS A 216 -2.23 10.77 -3.48
N GLU A 217 -2.49 9.61 -2.88
CA GLU A 217 -3.85 9.08 -2.68
C GLU A 217 -4.70 10.02 -1.83
N LEU A 218 -4.18 10.44 -0.68
CA LEU A 218 -4.94 11.31 0.23
C LEU A 218 -5.05 12.73 -0.31
N ALA A 219 -4.03 13.27 -0.98
CA ALA A 219 -4.13 14.56 -1.67
C ALA A 219 -5.28 14.57 -2.66
N GLN A 220 -5.39 13.54 -3.52
CA GLN A 220 -6.46 13.44 -4.50
C GLN A 220 -7.83 13.26 -3.84
N ALA A 221 -7.93 12.43 -2.81
CA ALA A 221 -9.17 12.23 -2.09
C ALA A 221 -9.69 13.52 -1.45
N PHE A 222 -8.83 14.25 -0.71
CA PHE A 222 -9.21 15.49 -0.03
C PHE A 222 -9.53 16.62 -1.02
N GLN A 223 -8.75 16.75 -2.11
CA GLN A 223 -9.04 17.71 -3.17
C GLN A 223 -10.42 17.47 -3.78
N ARG A 224 -10.73 16.22 -4.11
CA ARG A 224 -12.03 15.84 -4.70
C ARG A 224 -13.19 15.99 -3.72
N LEU A 225 -12.94 15.94 -2.42
CA LEU A 225 -13.93 16.21 -1.38
C LEU A 225 -14.08 17.70 -1.06
N GLY A 226 -13.26 18.59 -1.62
CA GLY A 226 -13.44 20.05 -1.53
C GLY A 226 -12.34 20.79 -0.78
N SER A 227 -11.30 20.13 -0.28
CA SER A 227 -10.11 20.80 0.22
C SER A 227 -9.30 21.41 -0.93
N ARG A 228 -8.62 22.52 -0.69
CA ARG A 228 -7.55 23.00 -1.56
C ARG A 228 -6.24 22.35 -1.12
N VAL A 229 -5.65 21.52 -1.97
CA VAL A 229 -4.50 20.69 -1.63
C VAL A 229 -3.23 21.15 -2.33
N THR A 230 -2.14 21.27 -1.56
CA THR A 230 -0.78 21.48 -2.07
C THR A 230 0.09 20.30 -1.61
N ILE A 231 0.81 19.66 -2.53
CA ILE A 231 1.84 18.64 -2.24
C ILE A 231 3.20 19.29 -2.33
N VAL A 232 4.05 19.12 -1.32
CA VAL A 232 5.48 19.49 -1.38
C VAL A 232 6.34 18.22 -1.35
N GLN A 233 7.30 18.15 -2.30
CA GLN A 233 8.21 17.02 -2.45
C GLN A 233 9.63 17.53 -2.59
N LYS A 234 10.51 17.08 -1.68
CA LYS A 234 11.93 17.49 -1.69
C LYS A 234 12.73 17.03 -2.92
N LEU A 235 12.26 15.97 -3.58
CA LEU A 235 12.90 15.41 -4.76
C LEU A 235 12.34 16.02 -6.05
N PRO A 236 13.10 15.95 -7.16
CA PRO A 236 12.66 16.47 -8.46
C PRO A 236 11.53 15.64 -9.10
N LEU A 237 11.14 14.54 -8.48
CA LEU A 237 10.07 13.66 -8.92
C LEU A 237 9.19 13.27 -7.72
N PHE A 238 7.90 13.20 -7.91
CA PHE A 238 7.02 12.47 -7.00
C PHE A 238 6.86 11.04 -7.51
N LEU A 239 6.46 10.11 -6.61
CA LEU A 239 6.43 8.68 -6.91
C LEU A 239 7.78 8.19 -7.52
N GLU A 240 8.89 8.48 -6.87
CA GLU A 240 10.25 8.25 -7.40
C GLU A 240 10.54 6.78 -7.77
N ARG A 241 9.81 5.82 -7.19
CA ARG A 241 9.92 4.40 -7.53
C ARG A 241 9.32 4.11 -8.90
N GLU A 242 8.32 4.89 -9.32
CA GLU A 242 7.61 4.66 -10.57
C GLU A 242 8.42 5.14 -11.81
N GLU A 243 8.00 4.72 -12.99
CA GLU A 243 8.54 5.24 -14.24
C GLU A 243 8.03 6.66 -14.48
N ARG A 244 8.89 7.49 -15.10
CA ARG A 244 8.60 8.94 -15.30
C ARG A 244 7.28 9.19 -16.03
N ASP A 245 6.96 8.39 -17.05
CA ASP A 245 5.72 8.54 -17.82
C ASP A 245 4.47 8.15 -17.00
N ALA A 246 4.60 7.18 -16.08
CA ALA A 246 3.54 6.86 -15.14
C ALA A 246 3.30 8.02 -14.16
N ALA A 247 4.36 8.53 -13.55
CA ALA A 247 4.28 9.70 -12.66
C ALA A 247 3.75 10.95 -13.42
N GLN A 248 4.17 11.18 -14.67
CA GLN A 248 3.66 12.30 -15.47
C GLN A 248 2.17 12.20 -15.75
N THR A 249 1.68 11.00 -16.09
CA THR A 249 0.24 10.78 -16.32
C THR A 249 -0.58 11.14 -15.08
N LEU A 250 -0.08 10.81 -13.89
CA LEU A 250 -0.74 11.20 -12.63
C LEU A 250 -0.59 12.69 -12.35
N SER A 251 0.55 13.31 -12.67
CA SER A 251 0.74 14.77 -12.55
C SER A 251 -0.29 15.54 -13.35
N ASP A 252 -0.54 15.09 -14.59
CA ASP A 252 -1.55 15.69 -15.46
C ASP A 252 -2.98 15.51 -14.89
N ALA A 253 -3.25 14.39 -14.24
CA ALA A 253 -4.52 14.17 -13.54
C ALA A 253 -4.66 15.09 -12.31
N PHE A 254 -3.61 15.26 -11.54
CA PHE A 254 -3.58 16.17 -10.39
C PHE A 254 -3.81 17.63 -10.81
N ALA A 255 -3.18 18.05 -11.91
CA ALA A 255 -3.41 19.39 -12.46
C ALA A 255 -4.89 19.60 -12.88
N ARG A 256 -5.52 18.58 -13.47
CA ARG A 256 -6.96 18.64 -13.79
C ARG A 256 -7.85 18.69 -12.54
N ASP A 257 -7.49 17.95 -11.49
CA ASP A 257 -8.18 17.98 -10.19
C ASP A 257 -7.92 19.30 -9.43
N GLY A 258 -6.96 20.13 -9.85
CA GLY A 258 -6.59 21.40 -9.21
C GLY A 258 -5.64 21.25 -8.03
N ILE A 259 -4.92 20.12 -7.93
CA ILE A 259 -3.88 19.89 -6.91
C ILE A 259 -2.61 20.61 -7.34
N GLU A 260 -2.05 21.43 -6.46
CA GLU A 260 -0.75 22.06 -6.67
C GLU A 260 0.37 21.10 -6.22
N VAL A 261 1.32 20.77 -7.12
CA VAL A 261 2.50 19.95 -6.82
C VAL A 261 3.75 20.79 -6.92
N ARG A 262 4.48 20.93 -5.81
CA ARG A 262 5.76 21.64 -5.74
C ARG A 262 6.89 20.63 -5.54
N LEU A 263 7.64 20.37 -6.60
CA LEU A 263 8.84 19.53 -6.59
C LEU A 263 10.08 20.35 -6.14
N ASN A 264 11.16 19.68 -5.77
CA ASN A 264 12.37 20.31 -5.21
C ASN A 264 12.04 21.27 -4.05
N THR A 265 10.98 20.98 -3.30
CA THR A 265 10.46 21.90 -2.28
C THR A 265 10.40 21.20 -0.92
N MET A 266 10.99 21.83 0.08
CA MET A 266 10.99 21.36 1.47
C MET A 266 10.27 22.35 2.39
N ALA A 267 9.51 21.82 3.34
CA ALA A 267 9.07 22.57 4.49
C ALA A 267 10.25 22.71 5.47
N VAL A 268 10.60 23.94 5.84
CA VAL A 268 11.77 24.22 6.69
C VAL A 268 11.40 24.78 8.04
N ALA A 269 10.21 25.35 8.19
CA ALA A 269 9.67 25.78 9.48
C ALA A 269 8.13 25.79 9.45
N VAL A 270 7.53 25.59 10.60
CA VAL A 270 6.07 25.70 10.80
C VAL A 270 5.79 26.52 12.04
N ARG A 271 4.82 27.42 11.96
CA ARG A 271 4.30 28.17 13.11
C ARG A 271 2.79 28.27 13.06
N SER A 272 2.16 28.42 14.20
CA SER A 272 0.73 28.70 14.30
C SER A 272 0.50 30.22 14.39
N GLU A 273 -0.41 30.74 13.57
CA GLU A 273 -0.91 32.12 13.63
C GLU A 273 -2.42 32.07 13.73
N GLY A 274 -2.93 32.16 14.98
CA GLY A 274 -4.34 31.88 15.26
C GLY A 274 -4.68 30.42 14.97
N ASP A 275 -5.72 30.20 14.18
CA ASP A 275 -6.16 28.85 13.76
C ASP A 275 -5.41 28.33 12.53
N GLU A 276 -4.60 29.17 11.85
CA GLU A 276 -3.86 28.81 10.66
C GLU A 276 -2.46 28.28 11.00
N LYS A 277 -1.98 27.36 10.15
CA LYS A 277 -0.58 26.93 10.12
C LYS A 277 0.14 27.64 9.00
N VAL A 278 1.20 28.32 9.34
CA VAL A 278 2.06 29.04 8.41
C VAL A 278 3.32 28.21 8.21
N VAL A 279 3.57 27.80 6.96
CA VAL A 279 4.66 26.90 6.63
C VAL A 279 5.63 27.62 5.69
N ASP A 280 6.89 27.72 6.11
CA ASP A 280 7.96 28.27 5.28
C ASP A 280 8.54 27.14 4.43
N LEU A 281 8.61 27.39 3.13
CA LEU A 281 9.04 26.46 2.10
C LEU A 281 10.31 27.00 1.41
N VAL A 282 11.22 26.07 1.10
CA VAL A 282 12.43 26.36 0.31
C VAL A 282 12.45 25.45 -0.92
N SER A 283 12.63 26.06 -2.09
CA SER A 283 12.82 25.37 -3.37
C SER A 283 14.06 25.97 -4.04
N ASP A 284 15.12 25.21 -4.15
CA ASP A 284 16.45 25.70 -4.52
C ASP A 284 16.82 26.92 -3.66
N ASP A 285 16.99 28.09 -4.24
CA ASP A 285 17.29 29.34 -3.52
C ASP A 285 16.04 30.21 -3.26
N TYR A 286 14.84 29.73 -3.62
CA TYR A 286 13.60 30.49 -3.48
C TYR A 286 12.88 30.14 -2.18
N HIS A 287 12.62 31.19 -1.36
CA HIS A 287 11.83 31.09 -0.13
C HIS A 287 10.40 31.54 -0.38
N SER A 288 9.45 30.75 0.08
CA SER A 288 8.02 31.08 0.03
C SER A 288 7.32 30.63 1.30
N THR A 289 6.13 31.19 1.53
CA THR A 289 5.31 30.84 2.69
C THR A 289 3.93 30.45 2.22
N ILE A 290 3.37 29.37 2.79
CA ILE A 290 2.00 28.93 2.55
C ILE A 290 1.20 28.92 3.85
N ARG A 291 -0.07 29.30 3.79
CA ARG A 291 -1.04 29.26 4.91
C ARG A 291 -2.03 28.13 4.69
N VAL A 292 -2.14 27.22 5.66
CA VAL A 292 -3.00 26.06 5.58
C VAL A 292 -3.70 25.77 6.90
N ASP A 293 -4.77 24.98 6.85
CA ASP A 293 -5.54 24.60 8.04
C ASP A 293 -5.03 23.28 8.63
N ALA A 294 -4.53 22.39 7.77
CA ALA A 294 -3.97 21.11 8.19
C ALA A 294 -2.69 20.78 7.42
N ILE A 295 -1.82 19.99 8.06
CA ILE A 295 -0.59 19.46 7.47
C ILE A 295 -0.65 17.92 7.60
N LEU A 296 -0.53 17.20 6.48
CA LEU A 296 -0.35 15.76 6.45
C LEU A 296 1.10 15.42 6.15
N THR A 297 1.72 14.56 6.96
CA THR A 297 3.06 14.05 6.70
C THR A 297 3.00 12.64 6.10
N GLY A 298 3.64 12.45 4.96
CA GLY A 298 3.71 11.20 4.22
C GLY A 298 5.10 10.92 3.64
N VAL A 299 6.16 11.12 4.44
CA VAL A 299 7.57 11.07 4.00
C VAL A 299 8.22 9.70 4.10
N GLY A 300 7.52 8.71 4.61
CA GLY A 300 8.02 7.34 4.73
C GLY A 300 7.50 6.61 5.96
N ARG A 301 8.08 5.44 6.22
CA ARG A 301 7.71 4.57 7.35
C ARG A 301 8.96 3.98 7.97
N LEU A 302 9.05 4.01 9.29
CA LEU A 302 10.13 3.42 10.09
C LEU A 302 9.66 2.11 10.75
N PRO A 303 10.49 1.06 10.78
CA PRO A 303 10.14 -0.21 11.40
C PRO A 303 9.95 -0.08 12.91
N ASN A 304 9.05 -0.89 13.48
CA ASN A 304 8.78 -0.91 14.91
C ASN A 304 9.71 -1.89 15.61
N VAL A 305 10.95 -1.50 15.85
CA VAL A 305 11.98 -2.30 16.51
C VAL A 305 12.22 -1.88 17.96
N GLN A 306 11.83 -0.68 18.34
CA GLN A 306 12.09 -0.10 19.66
C GLN A 306 11.16 -0.68 20.73
N GLY A 307 11.68 -0.78 21.96
CA GLY A 307 10.93 -1.26 23.13
C GLY A 307 10.73 -2.77 23.19
N LEU A 308 11.28 -3.54 22.24
CA LEU A 308 11.19 -4.99 22.20
C LEU A 308 12.31 -5.71 22.96
N ALA A 309 13.40 -5.00 23.35
CA ALA A 309 14.60 -5.56 23.94
C ALA A 309 15.22 -6.69 23.09
N LEU A 310 15.34 -6.45 21.77
CA LEU A 310 15.79 -7.40 20.74
C LEU A 310 17.20 -7.94 21.02
N GLU A 311 18.06 -7.16 21.65
CA GLU A 311 19.41 -7.52 22.06
C GLU A 311 19.42 -8.68 23.04
N LYS A 312 18.43 -8.81 23.95
CA LYS A 312 18.31 -9.94 24.88
C LYS A 312 17.98 -11.25 24.18
N ALA A 313 17.35 -11.15 23.02
CA ALA A 313 17.02 -12.30 22.18
C ALA A 313 18.10 -12.62 21.15
N GLY A 314 19.19 -11.85 21.07
CA GLY A 314 20.25 -12.01 20.07
C GLY A 314 19.79 -11.65 18.65
N VAL A 315 18.78 -10.80 18.50
CA VAL A 315 18.25 -10.34 17.20
C VAL A 315 18.98 -9.06 16.78
N VAL A 316 19.55 -9.09 15.57
CA VAL A 316 20.23 -7.93 14.99
C VAL A 316 19.22 -7.05 14.26
N TYR A 317 19.26 -5.75 14.50
CA TYR A 317 18.36 -4.77 13.91
C TYR A 317 19.01 -3.41 13.68
N ASP A 318 18.34 -2.57 12.93
CA ASP A 318 18.67 -1.17 12.70
C ASP A 318 17.37 -0.34 12.83
N ASP A 319 17.45 0.89 13.34
CA ASP A 319 16.25 1.71 13.58
C ASP A 319 15.57 2.19 12.29
N VAL A 320 16.27 2.20 11.16
CA VAL A 320 15.77 2.62 9.85
C VAL A 320 15.51 1.44 8.93
N ALA A 321 16.46 0.48 8.86
CA ALA A 321 16.34 -0.69 7.99
C ALA A 321 15.51 -1.82 8.60
N GLY A 322 15.32 -1.84 9.92
CA GLY A 322 14.53 -2.87 10.60
C GLY A 322 15.33 -4.09 11.03
N ILE A 323 14.62 -5.20 11.26
CA ILE A 323 15.21 -6.46 11.69
C ILE A 323 15.96 -7.10 10.51
N ARG A 324 17.21 -7.47 10.73
CA ARG A 324 18.01 -8.19 9.73
C ARG A 324 17.58 -9.64 9.66
N VAL A 325 17.19 -10.07 8.47
CA VAL A 325 16.80 -11.44 8.15
C VAL A 325 17.56 -11.95 6.92
N ASP A 326 17.68 -13.27 6.83
CA ASP A 326 18.10 -13.93 5.59
C ASP A 326 16.91 -14.07 4.60
N ASP A 327 17.18 -14.65 3.43
CA ASP A 327 16.16 -14.86 2.40
C ASP A 327 15.03 -15.84 2.81
N GLN A 328 15.22 -16.57 3.90
CA GLN A 328 14.23 -17.44 4.53
C GLN A 328 13.51 -16.77 5.72
N LEU A 329 13.72 -15.46 5.89
CA LEU A 329 13.15 -14.62 6.96
C LEU A 329 13.60 -15.01 8.38
N ARG A 330 14.76 -15.69 8.52
CA ARG A 330 15.36 -16.02 9.81
C ARG A 330 16.21 -14.85 10.31
N THR A 331 16.12 -14.57 11.59
CA THR A 331 17.02 -13.62 12.27
C THR A 331 18.34 -14.31 12.65
N ALA A 332 19.25 -13.58 13.31
CA ALA A 332 20.46 -14.17 13.87
C ALA A 332 20.16 -15.23 14.95
N ASN A 333 19.00 -15.15 15.62
CA ASN A 333 18.52 -16.20 16.50
C ASN A 333 17.67 -17.21 15.69
N PRO A 334 18.09 -18.50 15.56
CA PRO A 334 17.39 -19.49 14.74
C PRO A 334 15.99 -19.87 15.25
N ARG A 335 15.61 -19.44 16.45
CA ARG A 335 14.26 -19.59 17.01
C ARG A 335 13.34 -18.47 16.55
N ILE A 336 13.89 -17.34 16.06
CA ILE A 336 13.14 -16.11 15.82
C ILE A 336 13.17 -15.76 14.32
N HIS A 337 12.00 -15.57 13.77
CA HIS A 337 11.80 -15.06 12.40
C HIS A 337 11.18 -13.65 12.46
N ALA A 338 11.27 -12.91 11.36
CA ALA A 338 10.54 -11.65 11.22
C ALA A 338 9.83 -11.60 9.87
N ALA A 339 8.69 -10.88 9.80
CA ALA A 339 7.90 -10.75 8.58
C ALA A 339 7.21 -9.38 8.48
N GLY A 340 6.94 -8.96 7.25
CA GLY A 340 6.28 -7.69 6.94
C GLY A 340 7.18 -6.46 7.11
N ASP A 341 6.54 -5.31 7.30
CA ASP A 341 7.17 -3.97 7.28
C ASP A 341 8.34 -3.80 8.28
N VAL A 342 8.47 -4.68 9.27
CA VAL A 342 9.53 -4.61 10.28
C VAL A 342 10.89 -5.05 9.73
N CYS A 343 10.92 -5.81 8.63
CA CYS A 343 12.13 -6.38 8.05
C CYS A 343 12.22 -6.30 6.52
N LEU A 344 11.16 -5.83 5.84
CA LEU A 344 11.09 -5.77 4.38
C LEU A 344 11.06 -4.33 3.88
N ASP A 345 11.62 -4.12 2.68
CA ASP A 345 11.54 -2.83 1.96
C ASP A 345 10.17 -2.64 1.31
N GLU A 346 9.55 -3.73 0.83
CA GLU A 346 8.21 -3.75 0.24
C GLU A 346 7.15 -3.75 1.35
N LYS A 347 6.75 -2.55 1.79
CA LYS A 347 5.81 -2.35 2.90
C LYS A 347 4.36 -2.37 2.42
N TYR A 348 3.92 -3.52 1.85
CA TYR A 348 2.56 -3.77 1.36
C TYR A 348 1.88 -4.86 2.17
N THR A 349 0.54 -4.83 2.18
CA THR A 349 -0.26 -5.76 3.00
C THR A 349 -0.11 -7.21 2.57
N ASP A 350 -0.23 -7.47 1.27
CA ASP A 350 -0.08 -8.77 0.64
C ASP A 350 1.34 -9.31 0.79
N THR A 351 2.37 -8.48 0.62
CA THR A 351 3.77 -8.85 0.89
C THR A 351 3.96 -9.23 2.36
N ALA A 352 3.36 -8.49 3.28
CA ALA A 352 3.43 -8.80 4.70
C ALA A 352 2.78 -10.15 5.02
N GLU A 353 1.62 -10.45 4.44
CA GLU A 353 0.93 -11.74 4.61
C GLU A 353 1.73 -12.90 4.02
N GLU A 354 2.23 -12.78 2.78
CA GLU A 354 3.00 -13.85 2.14
C GLU A 354 4.35 -14.07 2.82
N SER A 355 5.05 -13.00 3.26
CA SER A 355 6.27 -13.14 4.04
C SER A 355 6.03 -13.89 5.35
N ALA A 356 4.89 -13.65 6.01
CA ALA A 356 4.53 -14.37 7.22
C ALA A 356 4.30 -15.87 6.95
N ARG A 357 3.66 -16.23 5.83
CA ARG A 357 3.50 -17.62 5.41
C ARG A 357 4.84 -18.30 5.14
N VAL A 358 5.74 -17.64 4.40
CA VAL A 358 7.12 -18.12 4.19
C VAL A 358 7.83 -18.33 5.52
N ALA A 359 7.76 -17.34 6.43
CA ALA A 359 8.40 -17.44 7.75
C ALA A 359 7.85 -18.61 8.57
N ILE A 360 6.53 -18.81 8.62
CA ILE A 360 5.90 -19.92 9.39
C ILE A 360 6.26 -21.27 8.81
N ARG A 361 6.20 -21.46 7.51
CA ARG A 361 6.58 -22.73 6.87
C ARG A 361 8.04 -23.07 7.14
N ASN A 362 8.93 -22.08 7.08
CA ASN A 362 10.34 -22.26 7.38
C ASN A 362 10.56 -22.53 8.88
N ALA A 363 9.88 -21.79 9.77
CA ALA A 363 10.06 -21.91 11.22
C ALA A 363 9.55 -23.23 11.80
N VAL A 364 8.37 -23.68 11.31
CA VAL A 364 7.59 -24.77 11.94
C VAL A 364 7.67 -26.07 11.14
N LEU A 365 7.62 -25.99 9.79
CA LEU A 365 7.61 -27.19 8.94
C LEU A 365 9.00 -27.56 8.42
N GLY A 366 10.06 -26.81 8.78
CA GLY A 366 11.42 -27.04 8.29
C GLY A 366 11.55 -26.78 6.78
N GLY A 367 10.74 -25.87 6.23
CA GLY A 367 10.78 -25.46 4.85
C GLY A 367 12.05 -24.69 4.49
N CYS A 368 12.23 -24.42 3.21
CA CYS A 368 13.34 -23.61 2.69
C CYS A 368 12.85 -22.58 1.65
N GLU A 369 11.60 -22.12 1.79
CA GLU A 369 11.00 -21.11 0.93
C GLU A 369 11.75 -19.78 1.05
N LYS A 370 11.86 -19.04 -0.06
CA LYS A 370 12.64 -17.81 -0.13
C LYS A 370 11.77 -16.62 -0.47
N MET A 371 12.02 -15.51 0.23
CA MET A 371 11.34 -14.24 -0.04
C MET A 371 11.64 -13.73 -1.46
N SER A 372 12.87 -13.92 -1.95
CA SER A 372 13.30 -13.51 -3.29
C SER A 372 12.62 -14.25 -4.45
N GLU A 373 11.93 -15.36 -4.18
CA GLU A 373 11.16 -16.11 -5.18
C GLU A 373 9.73 -15.57 -5.36
N LEU A 374 9.26 -14.70 -4.46
CA LEU A 374 7.95 -14.11 -4.56
C LEU A 374 7.89 -13.06 -5.68
N VAL A 375 6.82 -13.09 -6.44
CA VAL A 375 6.49 -12.05 -7.43
C VAL A 375 5.52 -11.09 -6.79
N VAL A 376 6.03 -9.94 -6.34
CA VAL A 376 5.27 -8.95 -5.58
C VAL A 376 4.74 -7.86 -6.52
N PRO A 377 3.42 -7.72 -6.71
CA PRO A 377 2.82 -6.56 -7.35
C PRO A 377 2.57 -5.46 -6.33
N TRP A 378 2.43 -4.21 -6.81
CA TRP A 378 1.92 -3.11 -5.99
C TRP A 378 1.06 -2.16 -6.81
N CYS A 379 0.26 -1.35 -6.13
CA CYS A 379 -0.60 -0.36 -6.75
C CYS A 379 -0.68 0.92 -5.89
N THR A 380 -0.57 2.06 -6.55
CA THR A 380 -0.96 3.37 -6.03
C THR A 380 -2.38 3.64 -6.52
N TYR A 381 -3.34 3.75 -5.61
CA TYR A 381 -4.78 3.78 -5.91
C TYR A 381 -5.33 5.20 -6.17
N THR A 382 -4.51 6.01 -6.82
CA THR A 382 -4.96 7.29 -7.37
C THR A 382 -5.87 7.08 -8.57
N ASP A 383 -6.33 8.14 -9.20
CA ASP A 383 -7.08 8.10 -10.45
C ASP A 383 -6.37 8.97 -11.49
N PRO A 384 -5.71 8.34 -12.52
CA PRO A 384 -5.63 6.90 -12.74
C PRO A 384 -4.79 6.16 -11.68
N GLU A 385 -5.06 4.86 -11.49
CA GLU A 385 -4.22 4.00 -10.69
C GLU A 385 -2.89 3.71 -11.40
N ILE A 386 -1.83 3.50 -10.61
CA ILE A 386 -0.52 3.06 -11.12
C ILE A 386 -0.20 1.73 -10.46
N ALA A 387 -0.19 0.66 -11.23
CA ALA A 387 0.16 -0.68 -10.76
C ALA A 387 1.43 -1.19 -11.44
N HIS A 388 2.27 -1.89 -10.68
CA HIS A 388 3.51 -2.46 -11.18
C HIS A 388 3.73 -3.88 -10.64
N VAL A 389 4.50 -4.69 -11.40
CA VAL A 389 5.02 -5.98 -10.97
C VAL A 389 6.37 -6.24 -11.61
N GLY A 390 7.30 -6.79 -10.84
CA GLY A 390 8.61 -7.25 -11.33
C GLY A 390 9.63 -6.12 -11.50
N MET A 391 10.55 -6.26 -12.47
CA MET A 391 11.66 -5.34 -12.67
C MET A 391 11.28 -4.15 -13.56
N TYR A 392 11.70 -2.96 -13.16
CA TYR A 392 11.77 -1.80 -14.05
C TYR A 392 12.93 -1.94 -15.04
N VAL A 393 12.84 -1.20 -16.16
CA VAL A 393 13.94 -1.16 -17.15
C VAL A 393 15.26 -0.71 -16.51
N ARG A 394 15.23 0.27 -15.60
CA ARG A 394 16.43 0.75 -14.89
C ARG A 394 17.11 -0.36 -14.07
N GLU A 395 16.33 -1.23 -13.42
CA GLU A 395 16.85 -2.33 -12.61
C GLU A 395 17.41 -3.45 -13.48
N ALA A 396 16.72 -3.78 -14.57
CA ALA A 396 17.21 -4.77 -15.54
C ALA A 396 18.52 -4.30 -16.17
N ASN A 397 18.62 -3.02 -16.57
CA ASN A 397 19.84 -2.43 -17.12
C ASN A 397 20.99 -2.46 -16.11
N ALA A 398 20.73 -2.12 -14.83
CA ALA A 398 21.74 -2.20 -13.76
C ALA A 398 22.26 -3.64 -13.55
N ARG A 399 21.46 -4.66 -13.87
CA ARG A 399 21.83 -6.09 -13.81
C ARG A 399 22.38 -6.61 -15.14
N GLY A 400 22.56 -5.78 -16.17
CA GLY A 400 23.03 -6.18 -17.50
C GLY A 400 22.04 -7.08 -18.27
N ILE A 401 20.75 -7.04 -17.92
CA ILE A 401 19.70 -7.82 -18.57
C ILE A 401 19.15 -6.98 -19.74
N PRO A 402 19.29 -7.46 -21.00
CA PRO A 402 18.72 -6.75 -22.15
C PRO A 402 17.20 -6.80 -22.13
N VAL A 403 16.55 -5.64 -22.31
CA VAL A 403 15.11 -5.47 -22.22
C VAL A 403 14.52 -4.96 -23.52
N LYS A 404 13.35 -5.50 -23.88
CA LYS A 404 12.46 -4.95 -24.88
C LYS A 404 11.11 -4.61 -24.24
N THR A 405 10.62 -3.42 -24.54
CA THR A 405 9.37 -2.90 -23.93
C THR A 405 8.27 -2.82 -24.99
N PHE A 406 7.05 -3.22 -24.59
CA PHE A 406 5.84 -3.16 -25.42
C PHE A 406 4.81 -2.31 -24.67
N THR A 407 4.47 -1.17 -25.27
CA THR A 407 3.53 -0.20 -24.68
C THR A 407 2.27 -0.11 -25.53
N VAL A 408 1.13 -0.15 -24.88
CA VAL A 408 -0.20 0.08 -25.47
C VAL A 408 -0.86 1.23 -24.73
N PRO A 409 -1.03 2.40 -25.37
CA PRO A 409 -1.78 3.50 -24.80
C PRO A 409 -3.27 3.14 -24.65
N MET A 410 -3.91 3.59 -23.57
CA MET A 410 -5.33 3.27 -23.31
C MET A 410 -6.28 3.84 -24.35
N HIS A 411 -5.93 4.93 -25.04
CA HIS A 411 -6.72 5.45 -26.16
C HIS A 411 -6.82 4.51 -27.39
N GLN A 412 -6.07 3.40 -27.41
CA GLN A 412 -6.16 2.33 -28.42
C GLN A 412 -7.02 1.15 -27.94
N VAL A 413 -7.64 1.26 -26.77
CA VAL A 413 -8.42 0.20 -26.13
C VAL A 413 -9.91 0.56 -26.14
N ASP A 414 -10.73 -0.22 -26.84
CA ASP A 414 -12.15 0.10 -27.07
C ASP A 414 -12.92 0.36 -25.77
N ARG A 415 -12.66 -0.42 -24.72
CA ARG A 415 -13.31 -0.21 -23.42
C ARG A 415 -12.91 1.11 -22.78
N ALA A 416 -11.65 1.52 -22.85
CA ALA A 416 -11.22 2.80 -22.33
C ALA A 416 -11.86 3.98 -23.11
N ILE A 417 -12.07 3.79 -24.41
CA ILE A 417 -12.76 4.77 -25.26
C ILE A 417 -14.23 4.87 -24.86
N THR A 418 -14.93 3.74 -24.72
CA THR A 418 -16.37 3.73 -24.37
C THR A 418 -16.63 4.28 -22.97
N ASP A 419 -15.69 4.09 -22.05
CA ASP A 419 -15.77 4.62 -20.68
C ASP A 419 -15.26 6.07 -20.58
N SER A 420 -14.74 6.65 -21.68
CA SER A 420 -14.06 7.96 -21.69
C SER A 420 -12.84 8.04 -20.78
N GLU A 421 -12.17 6.91 -20.53
CA GLU A 421 -11.01 6.73 -19.64
C GLU A 421 -9.76 6.41 -20.47
N GLN A 422 -9.43 7.30 -21.42
CA GLN A 422 -8.38 7.07 -22.41
C GLN A 422 -6.97 7.40 -21.94
N GLY A 423 -6.82 7.96 -20.73
CA GLY A 423 -5.54 8.30 -20.13
C GLY A 423 -4.77 7.05 -19.67
N GLY A 424 -3.45 7.09 -19.86
CA GLY A 424 -2.56 6.02 -19.38
C GLY A 424 -2.19 4.97 -20.42
N PHE A 425 -1.66 3.84 -19.94
CA PHE A 425 -1.08 2.81 -20.79
C PHE A 425 -0.90 1.46 -20.06
N VAL A 426 -0.70 0.40 -20.83
CA VAL A 426 -0.11 -0.87 -20.38
C VAL A 426 1.27 -1.00 -20.98
N LYS A 427 2.28 -1.22 -20.16
CA LYS A 427 3.69 -1.36 -20.54
C LYS A 427 4.23 -2.67 -20.00
N ILE A 428 4.77 -3.55 -20.86
CA ILE A 428 5.32 -4.84 -20.48
C ILE A 428 6.78 -4.93 -20.92
N HIS A 429 7.65 -5.26 -19.98
CA HIS A 429 9.07 -5.44 -20.17
C HIS A 429 9.38 -6.92 -20.33
N VAL A 430 10.06 -7.31 -21.40
CA VAL A 430 10.48 -8.68 -21.65
C VAL A 430 11.98 -8.76 -21.82
N ARG A 431 12.58 -9.91 -21.51
CA ARG A 431 13.98 -10.17 -21.81
C ARG A 431 14.15 -10.22 -23.33
N ASP A 432 15.09 -9.42 -23.87
CA ASP A 432 15.35 -9.43 -25.31
C ASP A 432 15.77 -10.84 -25.78
N GLY A 433 15.34 -11.22 -26.98
CA GLY A 433 15.51 -12.57 -27.51
C GLY A 433 14.60 -13.65 -26.90
N SER A 434 13.75 -13.31 -25.92
CA SER A 434 12.84 -14.21 -25.20
C SER A 434 11.44 -13.62 -25.12
N ASP A 435 10.44 -14.41 -24.73
CA ASP A 435 9.10 -13.94 -24.37
C ASP A 435 8.87 -13.88 -22.87
N ARG A 436 9.94 -14.08 -22.06
CA ARG A 436 9.87 -14.03 -20.61
C ARG A 436 9.59 -12.60 -20.16
N ILE A 437 8.52 -12.44 -19.39
CA ILE A 437 8.15 -11.17 -18.77
C ILE A 437 9.13 -10.90 -17.62
N LEU A 438 9.69 -9.71 -17.59
CA LEU A 438 10.56 -9.21 -16.52
C LEU A 438 9.80 -8.33 -15.55
N GLY A 439 8.84 -7.56 -16.06
CA GLY A 439 8.00 -6.69 -15.28
C GLY A 439 6.97 -5.98 -16.15
N ALA A 440 6.04 -5.28 -15.52
CA ALA A 440 5.02 -4.49 -16.20
C ALA A 440 4.54 -3.33 -15.34
N THR A 441 4.21 -2.20 -16.02
CA THR A 441 3.55 -1.05 -15.43
C THR A 441 2.23 -0.81 -16.13
N ILE A 442 1.16 -0.63 -15.37
CA ILE A 442 -0.17 -0.29 -15.87
C ILE A 442 -0.59 1.03 -15.23
N VAL A 443 -0.93 2.00 -16.07
CA VAL A 443 -1.54 3.26 -15.64
C VAL A 443 -2.93 3.32 -16.27
N ALA A 444 -3.94 3.10 -15.48
CA ALA A 444 -5.34 3.09 -15.95
C ALA A 444 -6.29 3.07 -14.75
N ARG A 445 -7.59 3.25 -15.00
CA ARG A 445 -8.62 2.84 -14.03
C ARG A 445 -8.59 1.33 -13.86
N ASP A 446 -8.72 0.84 -12.62
CA ASP A 446 -8.67 -0.58 -12.24
C ASP A 446 -7.31 -1.26 -12.58
N ALA A 447 -6.21 -0.50 -12.60
CA ALA A 447 -4.88 -1.04 -12.89
C ALA A 447 -4.43 -2.09 -11.85
N GLY A 448 -4.84 -1.92 -10.59
CA GLY A 448 -4.61 -2.88 -9.50
C GLY A 448 -5.23 -4.26 -9.78
N ASP A 449 -6.42 -4.30 -10.37
CA ASP A 449 -7.04 -5.56 -10.79
C ASP A 449 -6.35 -6.13 -12.05
N MET A 450 -6.01 -5.25 -13.02
CA MET A 450 -5.40 -5.65 -14.28
C MET A 450 -4.01 -6.27 -14.10
N ILE A 451 -3.19 -5.75 -13.18
CA ILE A 451 -1.81 -6.22 -12.96
C ILE A 451 -1.77 -7.68 -12.51
N SER A 452 -2.82 -8.17 -11.86
CA SER A 452 -2.94 -9.54 -11.39
C SER A 452 -2.80 -10.57 -12.51
N GLN A 453 -3.24 -10.24 -13.73
CA GLN A 453 -3.06 -11.11 -14.90
C GLN A 453 -1.58 -11.26 -15.29
N ILE A 454 -0.80 -10.18 -15.21
CA ILE A 454 0.64 -10.22 -15.47
C ILE A 454 1.37 -10.94 -14.35
N THR A 455 0.99 -10.68 -13.10
CA THR A 455 1.53 -11.36 -11.93
C THR A 455 1.33 -12.88 -12.05
N LEU A 456 0.12 -13.33 -12.39
CA LEU A 456 -0.17 -14.74 -12.63
C LEU A 456 0.70 -15.31 -13.75
N ALA A 457 0.87 -14.59 -14.86
CA ALA A 457 1.72 -15.02 -15.95
C ALA A 457 3.19 -15.18 -15.52
N MET A 458 3.70 -14.26 -14.70
CA MET A 458 5.07 -14.33 -14.17
C MET A 458 5.25 -15.51 -13.21
N VAL A 459 4.34 -15.69 -12.26
CA VAL A 459 4.35 -16.81 -11.29
C VAL A 459 4.28 -18.17 -12.01
N ALA A 460 3.42 -18.28 -13.03
CA ALA A 460 3.27 -19.51 -13.81
C ALA A 460 4.34 -19.69 -14.89
N GLY A 461 5.32 -18.79 -15.01
CA GLY A 461 6.35 -18.86 -16.07
C GLY A 461 5.80 -18.68 -17.50
N VAL A 462 4.62 -18.05 -17.63
CA VAL A 462 3.95 -17.79 -18.90
C VAL A 462 4.51 -16.54 -19.56
N GLY A 463 4.93 -16.64 -20.82
CA GLY A 463 5.48 -15.53 -21.60
C GLY A 463 4.46 -14.86 -22.53
N MET A 464 4.92 -13.82 -23.23
CA MET A 464 4.12 -13.01 -24.15
C MET A 464 3.44 -13.81 -25.26
N ARG A 465 4.08 -14.90 -25.74
CA ARG A 465 3.48 -15.76 -26.78
C ARG A 465 2.19 -16.43 -26.32
N THR A 466 2.15 -16.85 -25.08
CA THR A 466 0.95 -17.45 -24.50
C THR A 466 -0.10 -16.40 -24.19
N LEU A 467 0.28 -15.25 -23.62
CA LEU A 467 -0.64 -14.14 -23.39
C LEU A 467 -1.34 -13.68 -24.68
N ALA A 468 -0.65 -13.67 -25.82
CA ALA A 468 -1.26 -13.30 -27.10
C ALA A 468 -2.37 -14.27 -27.56
N LYS A 469 -2.38 -15.52 -27.05
CA LYS A 469 -3.42 -16.54 -27.35
C LYS A 469 -4.63 -16.45 -26.45
N VAL A 470 -4.49 -15.78 -25.29
CA VAL A 470 -5.59 -15.63 -24.34
C VAL A 470 -6.72 -14.82 -24.98
N ILE A 471 -7.93 -15.37 -24.98
CA ILE A 471 -9.13 -14.66 -25.43
C ILE A 471 -9.67 -13.88 -24.25
N HIS A 472 -9.74 -12.55 -24.38
CA HIS A 472 -10.36 -11.67 -23.39
C HIS A 472 -11.82 -11.47 -23.71
N ALA A 473 -12.65 -11.30 -22.69
CA ALA A 473 -14.01 -10.80 -22.89
C ALA A 473 -13.94 -9.42 -23.56
N TYR A 474 -14.86 -9.14 -24.47
CA TYR A 474 -14.88 -7.89 -25.23
C TYR A 474 -16.15 -7.08 -24.93
N PRO A 475 -16.03 -5.78 -24.70
CA PRO A 475 -14.77 -5.02 -24.53
C PRO A 475 -14.30 -5.01 -23.07
N THR A 476 -12.99 -5.12 -22.82
CA THR A 476 -12.39 -5.01 -21.50
C THR A 476 -11.09 -4.19 -21.53
N ARG A 477 -10.71 -3.54 -20.43
CA ARG A 477 -9.44 -2.81 -20.30
C ARG A 477 -8.25 -3.75 -20.38
N THR A 478 -8.38 -4.96 -19.87
CA THR A 478 -7.32 -6.01 -19.92
C THR A 478 -6.96 -6.43 -21.35
N SER A 479 -7.77 -6.11 -22.37
CA SER A 479 -7.40 -6.33 -23.77
C SER A 479 -6.11 -5.59 -24.18
N ALA A 480 -5.73 -4.52 -23.47
CA ALA A 480 -4.44 -3.84 -23.62
C ALA A 480 -3.26 -4.80 -23.41
N ILE A 481 -3.33 -5.72 -22.45
CA ILE A 481 -2.32 -6.73 -22.16
C ILE A 481 -2.16 -7.66 -23.37
N ARG A 482 -3.29 -8.10 -23.94
CA ARG A 482 -3.28 -8.92 -25.16
C ARG A 482 -2.72 -8.17 -26.37
N LEU A 483 -3.03 -6.88 -26.52
CA LEU A 483 -2.49 -6.04 -27.59
C LEU A 483 -0.97 -5.91 -27.48
N ALA A 484 -0.43 -5.68 -26.29
CA ALA A 484 1.01 -5.67 -26.04
C ALA A 484 1.66 -7.03 -26.40
N ALA A 485 1.01 -8.12 -26.02
CA ALA A 485 1.48 -9.48 -26.36
C ALA A 485 1.40 -9.76 -27.88
N LYS A 486 0.40 -9.26 -28.58
CA LYS A 486 0.32 -9.33 -30.05
C LYS A 486 1.41 -8.50 -30.71
N ALA A 487 1.71 -7.30 -30.21
CA ALA A 487 2.80 -6.47 -30.69
C ALA A 487 4.14 -7.18 -30.55
N TYR A 488 4.38 -7.89 -29.44
CA TYR A 488 5.54 -8.76 -29.29
C TYR A 488 5.61 -9.81 -30.42
N ASN A 489 4.53 -10.53 -30.71
CA ASN A 489 4.50 -11.57 -31.76
C ASN A 489 4.79 -10.99 -33.15
N GLN A 490 4.33 -9.77 -33.45
CA GLN A 490 4.59 -9.09 -34.72
C GLN A 490 6.08 -8.85 -34.94
N THR A 491 6.86 -8.53 -33.91
CA THR A 491 8.31 -8.32 -34.04
C THR A 491 9.07 -9.60 -34.46
N ARG A 492 8.46 -10.77 -34.34
CA ARG A 492 9.05 -12.07 -34.73
C ARG A 492 8.82 -12.41 -36.20
N LEU A 493 7.87 -11.73 -36.83
CA LEU A 493 7.65 -11.86 -38.28
C LEU A 493 8.71 -11.04 -39.02
N SER A 494 9.94 -11.55 -39.08
CA SER A 494 10.98 -10.89 -39.86
C SER A 494 10.58 -10.81 -41.32
N ALA A 495 11.10 -9.80 -42.06
CA ALA A 495 10.85 -9.67 -43.49
C ALA A 495 11.18 -10.97 -44.26
N ARG A 496 12.22 -11.72 -43.83
CA ARG A 496 12.58 -13.03 -44.37
C ARG A 496 11.51 -14.12 -44.17
N VAL A 497 10.88 -14.12 -42.97
CA VAL A 497 9.78 -15.05 -42.65
C VAL A 497 8.54 -14.71 -43.47
N VAL A 498 8.19 -13.41 -43.55
CA VAL A 498 7.07 -12.94 -44.38
C VAL A 498 7.29 -13.30 -45.87
N THR A 499 8.49 -13.08 -46.40
CA THR A 499 8.84 -13.45 -47.78
C THR A 499 8.73 -14.95 -48.02
N ARG A 500 9.25 -15.78 -47.10
CA ARG A 500 9.12 -17.25 -47.20
C ARG A 500 7.66 -17.71 -47.15
N LEU A 501 6.85 -17.15 -46.28
CA LEU A 501 5.41 -17.43 -46.20
C LEU A 501 4.68 -17.03 -47.49
N LYS A 502 4.98 -15.84 -48.04
CA LYS A 502 4.43 -15.41 -49.34
C LYS A 502 4.80 -16.37 -50.48
N HIS A 503 6.06 -16.79 -50.55
CA HIS A 503 6.51 -17.79 -51.55
C HIS A 503 5.86 -19.15 -51.35
N TRP A 504 5.65 -19.58 -50.12
CA TRP A 504 4.97 -20.85 -49.81
C TRP A 504 3.48 -20.79 -50.16
N LEU A 505 2.80 -19.70 -49.88
CA LEU A 505 1.38 -19.46 -50.19
C LEU A 505 1.15 -19.30 -51.71
N ALA A 506 2.16 -18.82 -52.48
CA ALA A 506 2.08 -18.65 -53.92
C ALA A 506 2.35 -19.93 -54.73
N ARG A 507 2.67 -21.08 -54.07
CA ARG A 507 2.82 -22.33 -54.76
C ARG A 507 1.46 -22.88 -55.20
N PRO A 508 1.27 -23.24 -56.48
CA PRO A 508 0.03 -23.90 -56.90
C PRO A 508 -0.14 -25.20 -56.10
N ARG A 509 -1.33 -25.44 -55.56
CA ARG A 509 -1.72 -26.69 -54.90
C ARG A 509 -1.98 -27.77 -55.93
#